data_843f9ba66521f127f029031290d1fff9
#
_entry.id   843f9ba66521f127f029031290d1fff9
#
_cell.length_a   1.000
_cell.length_b   1.000
_cell.length_c   1.000
_cell.angle_alpha   90.00
_cell.angle_beta   90.00
_cell.angle_gamma   90.00
#
_symmetry.space_group_name_H-M   'P 1'
#
loop_
_entity.id
_entity.type
_entity.pdbx_description
1 polymer ?
#
loop_
_entity_poly.entity_id
_entity_poly.type
_entity_poly.pdbx_seq_one_letter_code
_entity_poly.pdbx_strand_id
1 'polypeptide(L)'
;MTDRDQELNDALKALAQVYIAKLPAKLEEIVASTQQFQHDPSDRENYILLHRLLHTMAGSAGTFGFPQMGELARELEKTIKEFIFGKAWNSNQIIDFCQKVKNYVDEFMPSQSKIDELDNQISGAKSIKQEAEREAHKNLIFWADQEDDKVTEIIQMLEQFAFEIQHIHDLSQLERLLQERQPALLIIDADFQNQHFAGTDEILRLRARGMFLPPVLFTSKTNSFLSRLRSVRAGGDAFFLKPIDLLALTECIEEILDRPNPPLYRIMIIDDDVDLAQYYSRVLNGAGMVTHVLNDPELVLEDMANFRPELILMDVYMPTCDGVELSRVIRQDPSYLDVPIVFLSSENNLQKQIAAVKVGADDFLNKPISPELLTSSISTRAERYRALRTLVMRDGLTGLFNHTAIKEDLIAKMSSASRSVTCVAVAMLDLDNFKKVNDTYGHQIGDQVLRTLSHLLRQRLRKSDVVGRYGGEEFIIIFPNTTSDVARMVLDKVRIAFGNIHHAAEQGEFCVGFSAGIADSRQTISPDDLLAIADAALYRAKHSGKNRIVLGDQ
;
A
#
# COMPACT_ATOMS: atom_id res chain seq x y z
N MET A 1 13.41 22.03 -0.85
CA MET A 1 12.31 21.77 0.09
C MET A 1 11.05 22.24 -0.61
N THR A 2 10.11 21.35 -0.84
CA THR A 2 8.77 21.72 -1.34
C THR A 2 8.04 22.47 -0.21
N ASP A 3 6.99 23.27 -0.53
CA ASP A 3 6.13 23.89 0.50
C ASP A 3 5.68 22.85 1.54
N ARG A 4 5.43 21.61 1.06
CA ARG A 4 5.06 20.45 1.89
C ARG A 4 6.16 20.03 2.88
N ASP A 5 7.44 20.07 2.48
CA ASP A 5 8.57 19.77 3.38
C ASP A 5 8.72 20.85 4.45
N GLN A 6 8.38 22.10 4.12
CA GLN A 6 8.42 23.22 5.05
C GLN A 6 7.27 23.14 6.05
N GLU A 7 6.05 22.86 5.58
CA GLU A 7 4.89 22.61 6.43
C GLU A 7 5.10 21.44 7.40
N LEU A 8 5.71 20.34 6.91
CA LEU A 8 6.04 19.18 7.75
C LEU A 8 7.07 19.56 8.83
N ASN A 9 8.14 20.26 8.45
CA ASN A 9 9.18 20.67 9.38
C ASN A 9 8.64 21.62 10.45
N ASP A 10 7.78 22.56 10.07
CA ASP A 10 7.13 23.49 11.00
C ASP A 10 6.14 22.76 11.92
N ALA A 11 5.44 21.76 11.42
CA ALA A 11 4.55 20.91 12.21
C ALA A 11 5.32 20.02 13.20
N LEU A 12 6.49 19.48 12.82
CA LEU A 12 7.35 18.70 13.71
C LEU A 12 7.98 19.58 14.80
N LYS A 13 8.36 20.82 14.46
CA LYS A 13 8.81 21.84 15.43
C LYS A 13 7.73 22.18 16.45
N ALA A 14 6.49 22.39 15.99
CA ALA A 14 5.37 22.65 16.87
C ALA A 14 5.12 21.48 17.85
N LEU A 15 5.27 20.22 17.40
CA LEU A 15 5.17 19.06 18.30
C LEU A 15 6.31 19.02 19.31
N ALA A 16 7.53 19.33 18.91
CA ALA A 16 8.67 19.40 19.83
C ALA A 16 8.43 20.47 20.90
N GLN A 17 7.88 21.64 20.53
CA GLN A 17 7.51 22.68 21.49
C GLN A 17 6.42 22.21 22.47
N VAL A 18 5.40 21.50 21.99
CA VAL A 18 4.36 20.90 22.86
C VAL A 18 4.97 19.88 23.81
N TYR A 19 5.89 19.04 23.34
CA TYR A 19 6.61 18.08 24.18
C TYR A 19 7.44 18.78 25.26
N ILE A 20 8.19 19.83 24.89
CA ILE A 20 8.99 20.67 25.82
C ILE A 20 8.10 21.31 26.88
N ALA A 21 6.94 21.83 26.50
CA ALA A 21 6.00 22.43 27.43
C ALA A 21 5.42 21.44 28.45
N LYS A 22 5.27 20.15 28.07
CA LYS A 22 4.80 19.06 28.95
C LYS A 22 5.92 18.44 29.79
N LEU A 23 7.17 18.65 29.42
CA LEU A 23 8.32 18.02 30.03
C LEU A 23 8.42 18.24 31.57
N PRO A 24 8.20 19.45 32.11
CA PRO A 24 8.21 19.67 33.55
C PRO A 24 7.20 18.77 34.29
N ALA A 25 5.98 18.68 33.78
CA ALA A 25 4.94 17.87 34.40
C ALA A 25 5.29 16.36 34.37
N LYS A 26 5.86 15.86 33.26
CA LYS A 26 6.36 14.47 33.14
C LYS A 26 7.49 14.19 34.14
N LEU A 27 8.41 15.14 34.33
CA LEU A 27 9.50 15.02 35.33
C LEU A 27 9.00 15.06 36.78
N GLU A 28 8.02 15.90 37.07
CA GLU A 28 7.35 15.95 38.39
C GLU A 28 6.64 14.62 38.71
N GLU A 29 6.00 14.00 37.72
CA GLU A 29 5.36 12.68 37.87
C GLU A 29 6.38 11.58 38.19
N ILE A 30 7.57 11.61 37.55
CA ILE A 30 8.68 10.71 37.87
C ILE A 30 9.14 10.91 39.33
N VAL A 31 9.25 12.16 39.80
CA VAL A 31 9.62 12.46 41.21
C VAL A 31 8.58 11.88 42.17
N ALA A 32 7.30 12.14 41.91
CA ALA A 32 6.21 11.66 42.75
C ALA A 32 6.18 10.12 42.83
N SER A 33 6.31 9.45 41.67
CA SER A 33 6.38 7.99 41.59
C SER A 33 7.63 7.42 42.28
N THR A 34 8.77 8.11 42.22
CA THR A 34 10.00 7.73 42.91
C THR A 34 9.84 7.81 44.43
N GLN A 35 9.15 8.84 44.93
CA GLN A 35 8.87 8.98 46.34
C GLN A 35 7.93 7.88 46.85
N GLN A 36 6.91 7.51 46.07
CA GLN A 36 6.01 6.40 46.40
C GLN A 36 6.77 5.07 46.46
N PHE A 37 7.62 4.80 45.47
CA PHE A 37 8.49 3.63 45.42
C PHE A 37 9.46 3.58 46.62
N GLN A 38 10.05 4.70 46.99
CA GLN A 38 10.94 4.79 48.15
C GLN A 38 10.21 4.53 49.48
N HIS A 39 8.93 4.96 49.57
CA HIS A 39 8.12 4.78 50.79
C HIS A 39 7.65 3.34 50.94
N ASP A 40 7.17 2.71 49.88
CA ASP A 40 6.77 1.31 49.87
C ASP A 40 7.30 0.58 48.62
N PRO A 41 8.52 0.02 48.69
CA PRO A 41 9.11 -0.74 47.62
C PRO A 41 8.47 -2.11 47.37
N SER A 42 7.62 -2.58 48.28
CA SER A 42 6.93 -3.87 48.18
C SER A 42 5.65 -3.78 47.35
N ASP A 43 5.11 -2.57 47.19
CA ASP A 43 3.94 -2.33 46.36
C ASP A 43 4.33 -2.43 44.86
N ARG A 44 3.69 -3.40 44.22
CA ARG A 44 3.94 -3.72 42.83
C ARG A 44 3.56 -2.57 41.87
N GLU A 45 2.50 -1.83 42.17
CA GLU A 45 2.03 -0.73 41.34
C GLU A 45 3.05 0.42 41.30
N ASN A 46 3.68 0.74 42.43
CA ASN A 46 4.65 1.83 42.55
C ASN A 46 5.87 1.64 41.63
N TYR A 47 6.47 0.45 41.65
CA TYR A 47 7.66 0.24 40.81
C TYR A 47 7.34 -0.03 39.32
N ILE A 48 6.16 -0.55 39.01
CA ILE A 48 5.70 -0.68 37.62
C ILE A 48 5.41 0.69 37.02
N LEU A 49 4.77 1.59 37.77
CA LEU A 49 4.52 2.96 37.31
C LEU A 49 5.84 3.71 37.04
N LEU A 50 6.78 3.64 37.98
CA LEU A 50 8.08 4.28 37.82
C LEU A 50 8.86 3.73 36.61
N HIS A 51 8.85 2.40 36.41
CA HIS A 51 9.44 1.79 35.26
C HIS A 51 8.82 2.31 33.95
N ARG A 52 7.48 2.40 33.87
CA ARG A 52 6.76 2.90 32.70
C ARG A 52 7.11 4.35 32.38
N LEU A 53 7.14 5.23 33.39
CA LEU A 53 7.51 6.64 33.20
C LEU A 53 8.94 6.79 32.65
N LEU A 54 9.90 6.03 33.20
CA LEU A 54 11.27 6.02 32.71
C LEU A 54 11.38 5.43 31.30
N HIS A 55 10.57 4.40 30.98
CA HIS A 55 10.52 3.82 29.64
C HIS A 55 10.00 4.83 28.59
N THR A 56 8.90 5.51 28.88
CA THR A 56 8.34 6.57 28.02
C THR A 56 9.35 7.68 27.77
N MET A 57 10.08 8.10 28.80
CA MET A 57 11.16 9.10 28.64
C MET A 57 12.32 8.58 27.79
N ALA A 58 12.74 7.33 27.98
CA ALA A 58 13.78 6.70 27.19
C ALA A 58 13.42 6.57 25.70
N GLY A 59 12.13 6.36 25.39
CA GLY A 59 11.61 6.25 24.03
C GLY A 59 11.43 7.60 23.33
N SER A 60 10.85 8.57 24.02
CA SER A 60 10.39 9.84 23.40
C SER A 60 11.45 10.95 23.45
N ALA A 61 12.23 11.09 24.52
CA ALA A 61 13.13 12.23 24.68
C ALA A 61 14.14 12.38 23.53
N GLY A 62 14.75 11.29 23.07
CA GLY A 62 15.67 11.30 21.94
C GLY A 62 15.04 11.76 20.62
N THR A 63 13.77 11.41 20.39
CA THR A 63 13.00 11.80 19.20
C THR A 63 12.70 13.30 19.18
N PHE A 64 12.50 13.91 20.36
CA PHE A 64 12.19 15.34 20.50
C PHE A 64 13.43 16.22 20.77
N GLY A 65 14.64 15.72 20.51
CA GLY A 65 15.88 16.52 20.56
C GLY A 65 16.66 16.43 21.87
N PHE A 66 16.32 15.51 22.78
CA PHE A 66 16.99 15.30 24.07
C PHE A 66 17.66 13.91 24.16
N PRO A 67 18.67 13.59 23.31
CA PRO A 67 19.27 12.25 23.27
C PRO A 67 19.92 11.85 24.60
N GLN A 68 20.62 12.74 25.28
CA GLN A 68 21.25 12.47 26.58
C GLN A 68 20.23 12.13 27.66
N MET A 69 19.11 12.87 27.67
CA MET A 69 18.00 12.61 28.58
C MET A 69 17.40 11.21 28.34
N GLY A 70 17.22 10.82 27.08
CA GLY A 70 16.73 9.51 26.72
C GLY A 70 17.68 8.37 27.10
N GLU A 71 19.00 8.58 26.95
CA GLU A 71 20.02 7.61 27.34
C GLU A 71 20.06 7.38 28.86
N LEU A 72 20.06 8.45 29.64
CA LEU A 72 20.04 8.35 31.11
C LEU A 72 18.72 7.75 31.62
N ALA A 73 17.60 8.10 31.04
CA ALA A 73 16.31 7.45 31.37
C ALA A 73 16.36 5.93 31.10
N ARG A 74 17.01 5.50 30.01
CA ARG A 74 17.18 4.09 29.66
C ARG A 74 18.08 3.33 30.66
N GLU A 75 19.12 3.98 31.18
CA GLU A 75 19.96 3.38 32.23
C GLU A 75 19.17 3.19 33.54
N LEU A 76 18.36 4.16 33.91
CA LEU A 76 17.49 4.07 35.08
C LEU A 76 16.39 3.00 34.90
N GLU A 77 15.76 2.98 33.73
CA GLU A 77 14.80 1.94 33.34
C GLU A 77 15.39 0.54 33.47
N LYS A 78 16.59 0.32 32.92
CA LYS A 78 17.28 -0.96 33.02
C LYS A 78 17.55 -1.35 34.47
N THR A 79 17.90 -0.39 35.29
CA THR A 79 18.20 -0.64 36.70
C THR A 79 16.96 -1.08 37.49
N ILE A 80 15.83 -0.38 37.32
CA ILE A 80 14.58 -0.76 38.03
C ILE A 80 14.00 -2.07 37.48
N LYS A 81 14.25 -2.39 36.24
CA LYS A 81 13.85 -3.66 35.62
C LYS A 81 14.50 -4.86 36.26
N GLU A 82 15.75 -4.76 36.71
CA GLU A 82 16.42 -5.81 37.50
C GLU A 82 15.69 -6.08 38.83
N PHE A 83 15.14 -5.05 39.45
CA PHE A 83 14.32 -5.18 40.66
C PHE A 83 13.00 -5.89 40.37
N ILE A 84 12.30 -5.51 39.32
CA ILE A 84 11.02 -6.10 38.89
C ILE A 84 11.17 -7.61 38.63
N PHE A 85 12.28 -8.04 38.03
CA PHE A 85 12.56 -9.45 37.72
C PHE A 85 13.15 -10.27 38.89
N GLY A 86 13.00 -9.79 40.15
CA GLY A 86 13.25 -10.59 41.33
C GLY A 86 14.62 -10.46 41.97
N LYS A 87 15.43 -9.48 41.58
CA LYS A 87 16.66 -9.15 42.27
C LYS A 87 16.31 -8.33 43.51
N ALA A 88 16.32 -8.99 44.69
CA ALA A 88 16.05 -8.30 45.94
C ALA A 88 17.08 -7.17 46.19
N TRP A 89 16.59 -5.96 46.39
CA TRP A 89 17.41 -4.81 46.76
C TRP A 89 17.33 -4.58 48.28
N ASN A 90 18.47 -4.22 48.86
CA ASN A 90 18.49 -3.72 50.23
C ASN A 90 18.12 -2.22 50.29
N SER A 91 17.82 -1.72 51.47
CA SER A 91 17.41 -0.32 51.66
C SER A 91 18.42 0.69 51.10
N ASN A 92 19.72 0.41 51.15
CA ASN A 92 20.74 1.30 50.59
C ASN A 92 20.72 1.35 49.06
N GLN A 93 20.44 0.23 48.40
CA GLN A 93 20.31 0.17 46.93
C GLN A 93 19.08 0.92 46.45
N ILE A 94 17.95 0.83 47.18
CA ILE A 94 16.75 1.60 46.89
C ILE A 94 17.02 3.10 47.03
N ILE A 95 17.67 3.52 48.12
CA ILE A 95 18.04 4.93 48.33
C ILE A 95 18.97 5.45 47.23
N ASP A 96 20.00 4.67 46.87
CA ASP A 96 20.92 5.04 45.79
C ASP A 96 20.22 5.19 44.45
N PHE A 97 19.33 4.26 44.13
CA PHE A 97 18.52 4.36 42.91
C PHE A 97 17.60 5.61 42.90
N CYS A 98 16.87 5.85 43.97
CA CYS A 98 16.01 7.03 44.09
C CYS A 98 16.82 8.34 44.00
N GLN A 99 18.05 8.35 44.52
CA GLN A 99 18.93 9.53 44.39
C GLN A 99 19.40 9.73 42.95
N LYS A 100 19.66 8.66 42.18
CA LYS A 100 20.00 8.73 40.77
C LYS A 100 18.82 9.26 39.93
N VAL A 101 17.59 8.81 40.22
CA VAL A 101 16.41 9.35 39.56
C VAL A 101 16.22 10.83 39.86
N LYS A 102 16.44 11.24 41.12
CA LYS A 102 16.38 12.64 41.51
C LYS A 102 17.41 13.48 40.79
N ASN A 103 18.66 13.03 40.71
CA ASN A 103 19.72 13.74 39.99
C ASN A 103 19.38 13.89 38.50
N TYR A 104 18.82 12.84 37.89
CA TYR A 104 18.33 12.86 36.51
C TYR A 104 17.26 13.95 36.33
N VAL A 105 16.28 14.04 37.21
CA VAL A 105 15.21 15.06 37.12
C VAL A 105 15.80 16.47 37.32
N ASP A 106 16.66 16.64 38.33
CA ASP A 106 17.29 17.95 38.64
C ASP A 106 18.17 18.44 37.45
N GLU A 107 18.80 17.56 36.71
CA GLU A 107 19.64 17.89 35.55
C GLU A 107 18.79 18.37 34.35
N PHE A 108 17.63 17.78 34.13
CA PHE A 108 16.80 18.06 32.95
C PHE A 108 15.57 18.94 33.26
N MET A 109 15.34 19.34 34.53
CA MET A 109 14.26 20.27 34.84
C MET A 109 14.59 21.63 34.17
N PRO A 110 13.74 22.10 33.23
CA PRO A 110 14.06 23.29 32.45
C PRO A 110 14.04 24.53 33.32
N SER A 111 15.17 25.26 33.36
CA SER A 111 15.17 26.65 33.80
C SER A 111 14.70 27.54 32.65
N GLN A 112 13.96 28.60 32.94
CA GLN A 112 13.35 29.53 31.96
C GLN A 112 14.35 29.98 30.86
N SER A 113 15.65 30.08 31.18
CA SER A 113 16.72 30.49 30.25
C SER A 113 17.13 29.40 29.23
N LYS A 114 16.90 28.10 29.52
CA LYS A 114 17.23 26.99 28.60
C LYS A 114 16.15 26.76 27.54
N ILE A 115 14.92 27.18 27.79
CA ILE A 115 13.83 27.08 26.83
C ILE A 115 14.07 28.05 25.65
N ASP A 116 14.56 29.25 25.91
CA ASP A 116 14.84 30.28 24.90
C ASP A 116 16.05 29.93 24.00
N GLU A 117 17.05 29.17 24.50
CA GLU A 117 18.19 28.72 23.71
C GLU A 117 17.84 27.60 22.71
N LEU A 118 16.91 26.76 23.04
CA LEU A 118 16.45 25.64 22.18
C LEU A 118 15.60 26.12 20.99
N ASP A 119 14.82 27.18 21.15
CA ASP A 119 14.05 27.80 20.07
C ASP A 119 14.96 28.38 18.94
N ASN A 120 16.18 28.81 19.28
CA ASN A 120 17.13 29.35 18.30
C ASN A 120 17.91 28.29 17.50
N GLN A 121 18.06 27.07 17.98
CA GLN A 121 18.79 26.01 17.26
C GLN A 121 17.97 25.35 16.14
N ILE A 122 16.66 25.51 16.13
CA ILE A 122 15.72 24.86 15.21
C ILE A 122 15.50 25.64 13.89
N SER A 123 16.05 26.88 13.77
CA SER A 123 15.69 27.84 12.72
C SER A 123 16.51 27.83 11.43
N GLY A 124 17.34 26.82 11.15
CA GLY A 124 18.30 26.85 10.05
C GLY A 124 18.20 25.73 9.01
N ALA A 125 17.28 25.80 8.05
CA ALA A 125 17.43 25.04 6.80
C ALA A 125 16.83 25.80 5.60
N LYS A 126 17.63 25.92 4.54
CA LYS A 126 17.35 26.70 3.33
C LYS A 126 16.55 25.95 2.27
N SER A 127 15.67 26.69 1.60
CA SER A 127 14.75 26.29 0.53
C SER A 127 15.45 26.00 -0.82
N ILE A 128 14.91 25.03 -1.56
CA ILE A 128 15.21 24.78 -2.98
C ILE A 128 13.89 24.71 -3.78
N LYS A 129 13.96 25.20 -5.01
CA LYS A 129 12.90 25.67 -5.89
C LYS A 129 11.99 24.61 -6.52
N GLN A 130 10.74 25.07 -6.80
CA GLN A 130 9.66 24.48 -7.59
C GLN A 130 10.05 23.91 -8.96
N GLU A 131 9.52 22.74 -9.28
CA GLU A 131 9.31 22.28 -10.65
C GLU A 131 7.83 22.37 -11.01
N ALA A 132 7.59 23.01 -12.17
CA ALA A 132 6.25 23.21 -12.73
C ALA A 132 5.68 21.89 -13.26
N GLU A 133 4.44 21.58 -12.87
CA GLU A 133 3.63 20.51 -13.46
C GLU A 133 3.37 20.83 -14.95
N ARG A 134 3.93 20.00 -15.86
CA ARG A 134 3.56 19.95 -17.26
C ARG A 134 2.53 18.82 -17.43
N GLU A 135 1.39 19.16 -18.05
CA GLU A 135 0.36 18.16 -18.38
C GLU A 135 0.92 17.13 -19.35
N ALA A 136 1.13 15.90 -18.89
CA ALA A 136 1.45 14.77 -19.74
C ALA A 136 0.20 14.32 -20.50
N HIS A 137 0.32 14.02 -21.80
CA HIS A 137 -0.75 13.40 -22.59
C HIS A 137 -0.96 11.95 -22.08
N LYS A 138 -2.02 11.71 -21.34
CA LYS A 138 -2.26 10.44 -20.59
C LYS A 138 -2.23 9.16 -21.43
N ASN A 139 -2.40 9.22 -22.74
CA ASN A 139 -2.49 8.04 -23.62
C ASN A 139 -1.42 8.01 -24.72
N LEU A 140 -0.49 8.97 -24.75
CA LEU A 140 0.55 9.02 -25.75
C LEU A 140 1.74 8.12 -25.37
N ILE A 141 2.09 7.19 -26.22
CA ILE A 141 3.23 6.29 -26.08
C ILE A 141 4.22 6.53 -27.20
N PHE A 142 5.48 6.75 -26.87
CA PHE A 142 6.56 6.72 -27.87
C PHE A 142 7.11 5.30 -27.97
N TRP A 143 7.17 4.78 -29.18
CA TRP A 143 7.72 3.45 -29.46
C TRP A 143 8.92 3.56 -30.38
N ALA A 144 10.11 3.37 -29.83
CA ALA A 144 11.38 3.42 -30.59
C ALA A 144 11.84 1.98 -30.92
N ASP A 145 11.63 1.56 -32.14
CA ASP A 145 11.98 0.23 -32.65
C ASP A 145 12.22 0.27 -34.16
N GLN A 146 12.82 -0.80 -34.70
CA GLN A 146 12.89 -0.98 -36.15
C GLN A 146 11.50 -1.32 -36.71
N GLU A 147 11.28 -0.90 -37.96
CA GLU A 147 10.10 -1.29 -38.71
C GLU A 147 10.14 -2.81 -38.98
N ASP A 148 9.26 -3.56 -38.31
CA ASP A 148 9.03 -4.99 -38.46
C ASP A 148 7.51 -5.19 -38.52
N ASP A 149 7.03 -6.04 -39.45
CA ASP A 149 5.60 -6.32 -39.62
C ASP A 149 4.92 -6.67 -38.29
N LYS A 150 5.61 -7.41 -37.40
CA LYS A 150 5.10 -7.77 -36.07
C LYS A 150 4.98 -6.59 -35.12
N VAL A 151 5.91 -5.62 -35.18
CA VAL A 151 5.82 -4.39 -34.37
C VAL A 151 4.66 -3.55 -34.87
N THR A 152 4.47 -3.46 -36.16
CA THR A 152 3.35 -2.75 -36.77
C THR A 152 2.00 -3.36 -36.40
N GLU A 153 1.88 -4.68 -36.39
CA GLU A 153 0.67 -5.39 -35.91
C GLU A 153 0.36 -5.07 -34.43
N ILE A 154 1.39 -5.10 -33.57
CA ILE A 154 1.23 -4.79 -32.15
C ILE A 154 0.80 -3.34 -31.96
N ILE A 155 1.40 -2.39 -32.69
CA ILE A 155 1.03 -0.97 -32.63
C ILE A 155 -0.44 -0.79 -33.05
N GLN A 156 -0.87 -1.38 -34.16
CA GLN A 156 -2.28 -1.32 -34.61
C GLN A 156 -3.26 -1.89 -33.59
N MET A 157 -2.88 -2.98 -32.90
CA MET A 157 -3.69 -3.55 -31.85
C MET A 157 -3.76 -2.65 -30.62
N LEU A 158 -2.65 -2.03 -30.19
CA LEU A 158 -2.63 -1.08 -29.07
C LEU A 158 -3.44 0.19 -29.39
N GLU A 159 -3.47 0.65 -30.63
CA GLU A 159 -4.31 1.77 -31.05
C GLU A 159 -5.81 1.44 -30.91
N GLN A 160 -6.22 0.17 -31.10
CA GLN A 160 -7.59 -0.27 -30.82
C GLN A 160 -7.94 -0.18 -29.31
N PHE A 161 -6.95 -0.21 -28.43
CA PHE A 161 -7.08 0.00 -26.99
C PHE A 161 -7.01 1.48 -26.57
N ALA A 162 -7.24 2.40 -27.51
CA ALA A 162 -7.27 3.85 -27.30
C ALA A 162 -5.93 4.48 -26.86
N PHE A 163 -4.80 3.83 -27.13
CA PHE A 163 -3.49 4.45 -27.00
C PHE A 163 -3.14 5.21 -28.29
N GLU A 164 -2.55 6.39 -28.17
CA GLU A 164 -1.93 7.12 -29.27
C GLU A 164 -0.46 6.72 -29.34
N ILE A 165 -0.02 6.04 -30.42
CA ILE A 165 1.35 5.56 -30.52
C ILE A 165 2.11 6.36 -31.56
N GLN A 166 3.22 6.95 -31.15
CA GLN A 166 4.17 7.58 -32.05
C GLN A 166 5.38 6.68 -32.25
N HIS A 167 5.46 6.06 -33.43
CA HIS A 167 6.58 5.20 -33.79
C HIS A 167 7.83 6.04 -34.16
N ILE A 168 8.99 5.66 -33.60
CA ILE A 168 10.28 6.37 -33.78
C ILE A 168 11.28 5.41 -34.41
N HIS A 169 11.68 5.71 -35.64
CA HIS A 169 12.59 4.88 -36.42
C HIS A 169 14.06 5.29 -36.30
N ASP A 170 14.34 6.43 -35.67
CA ASP A 170 15.69 6.97 -35.49
C ASP A 170 15.85 7.59 -34.10
N LEU A 171 16.76 7.01 -33.31
CA LEU A 171 17.05 7.48 -31.95
C LEU A 171 17.55 8.93 -31.89
N SER A 172 18.16 9.44 -32.98
CA SER A 172 18.62 10.84 -33.02
C SER A 172 17.47 11.85 -32.87
N GLN A 173 16.24 11.44 -33.19
CA GLN A 173 15.04 12.28 -33.10
C GLN A 173 14.41 12.23 -31.69
N LEU A 174 14.76 11.24 -30.88
CA LEU A 174 14.12 10.98 -29.59
C LEU A 174 14.22 12.18 -28.63
N GLU A 175 15.41 12.78 -28.53
CA GLU A 175 15.65 13.95 -27.67
C GLU A 175 14.74 15.14 -28.04
N ARG A 176 14.65 15.44 -29.36
CA ARG A 176 13.79 16.53 -29.86
C ARG A 176 12.30 16.22 -29.59
N LEU A 177 11.86 15.00 -29.89
CA LEU A 177 10.45 14.62 -29.70
C LEU A 177 10.02 14.67 -28.26
N LEU A 178 10.89 14.26 -27.31
CA LEU A 178 10.65 14.35 -25.87
C LEU A 178 10.59 15.80 -25.36
N GLN A 179 11.25 16.74 -26.06
CA GLN A 179 11.15 18.18 -25.75
C GLN A 179 9.88 18.82 -26.31
N GLU A 180 9.42 18.36 -27.50
CA GLU A 180 8.21 18.85 -28.15
C GLU A 180 6.92 18.31 -27.51
N ARG A 181 6.90 17.02 -27.16
CA ARG A 181 5.74 16.34 -26.57
C ARG A 181 6.22 15.39 -25.47
N GLN A 182 5.54 15.39 -24.34
CA GLN A 182 5.82 14.46 -23.24
C GLN A 182 4.89 13.24 -23.34
N PRO A 183 5.39 12.06 -23.72
CA PRO A 183 4.60 10.84 -23.71
C PRO A 183 4.39 10.34 -22.26
N ALA A 184 3.33 9.57 -22.06
CA ALA A 184 3.06 8.90 -20.79
C ALA A 184 3.98 7.69 -20.57
N LEU A 185 4.49 7.09 -21.65
CA LEU A 185 5.39 5.93 -21.63
C LEU A 185 6.33 5.97 -22.85
N LEU A 186 7.57 5.52 -22.66
CA LEU A 186 8.52 5.26 -23.73
C LEU A 186 8.81 3.75 -23.81
N ILE A 187 8.53 3.14 -24.95
CA ILE A 187 8.92 1.76 -25.27
C ILE A 187 10.12 1.84 -26.22
N ILE A 188 11.22 1.16 -25.91
CA ILE A 188 12.44 1.25 -26.69
C ILE A 188 13.14 -0.11 -26.84
N ASP A 189 13.56 -0.44 -28.06
CA ASP A 189 14.41 -1.61 -28.29
C ASP A 189 15.81 -1.37 -27.69
N ALA A 190 16.22 -2.26 -26.79
CA ALA A 190 17.54 -2.20 -26.17
C ALA A 190 18.67 -2.32 -27.20
N ASP A 191 18.45 -3.12 -28.26
CA ASP A 191 19.39 -3.39 -29.35
C ASP A 191 19.00 -2.68 -30.66
N PHE A 192 18.66 -1.39 -30.55
CA PHE A 192 18.12 -0.60 -31.64
C PHE A 192 18.99 -0.67 -32.91
N GLN A 193 18.37 -0.90 -34.09
CA GLN A 193 19.03 -1.08 -35.40
C GLN A 193 20.12 -2.17 -35.41
N ASN A 194 19.93 -3.26 -34.67
CA ASN A 194 20.90 -4.33 -34.48
C ASN A 194 22.25 -3.87 -33.87
N GLN A 195 22.32 -2.68 -33.30
CA GLN A 195 23.45 -2.23 -32.50
C GLN A 195 23.22 -2.59 -31.06
N HIS A 196 24.07 -3.46 -30.50
CA HIS A 196 23.98 -3.91 -29.12
C HIS A 196 23.96 -2.72 -28.15
N PHE A 197 22.91 -2.68 -27.31
CA PHE A 197 22.70 -1.71 -26.25
C PHE A 197 22.44 -0.25 -26.69
N ALA A 198 22.28 0.04 -28.00
CA ALA A 198 22.09 1.41 -28.50
C ALA A 198 20.90 2.11 -27.81
N GLY A 199 19.78 1.41 -27.60
CA GLY A 199 18.62 1.97 -26.90
C GLY A 199 18.89 2.25 -25.41
N THR A 200 19.58 1.35 -24.71
CA THR A 200 19.93 1.57 -23.30
C THR A 200 20.94 2.68 -23.11
N ASP A 201 21.93 2.78 -24.01
CA ASP A 201 22.97 3.83 -23.97
C ASP A 201 22.34 5.21 -24.27
N GLU A 202 21.35 5.29 -25.16
CA GLU A 202 20.63 6.53 -25.45
C GLU A 202 19.85 7.03 -24.24
N ILE A 203 19.13 6.15 -23.52
CA ILE A 203 18.44 6.51 -22.28
C ILE A 203 19.40 7.00 -21.21
N LEU A 204 20.55 6.33 -21.03
CA LEU A 204 21.60 6.78 -20.12
C LEU A 204 22.15 8.16 -20.52
N ARG A 205 22.36 8.42 -21.81
CA ARG A 205 22.82 9.71 -22.35
C ARG A 205 21.84 10.83 -22.03
N LEU A 206 20.55 10.60 -22.26
CA LEU A 206 19.49 11.58 -22.01
C LEU A 206 19.37 11.91 -20.51
N ARG A 207 19.42 10.88 -19.63
CA ARG A 207 19.42 11.06 -18.17
C ARG A 207 20.66 11.81 -17.68
N ALA A 208 21.84 11.50 -18.22
CA ALA A 208 23.08 12.19 -17.87
C ALA A 208 23.05 13.70 -18.23
N ARG A 209 22.24 14.08 -19.21
CA ARG A 209 21.96 15.49 -19.58
C ARG A 209 20.90 16.17 -18.70
N GLY A 210 20.39 15.46 -17.69
CA GLY A 210 19.35 15.98 -16.79
C GLY A 210 17.96 16.04 -17.42
N MET A 211 17.70 15.29 -18.51
CA MET A 211 16.39 15.26 -19.12
C MET A 211 15.45 14.42 -18.28
N PHE A 212 14.26 14.96 -17.98
CA PHE A 212 13.17 14.19 -17.38
C PHE A 212 12.61 13.22 -18.43
N LEU A 213 12.63 11.92 -18.12
CA LEU A 213 12.08 10.87 -18.98
C LEU A 213 10.80 10.30 -18.35
N PRO A 214 9.79 9.96 -19.18
CA PRO A 214 8.66 9.16 -18.71
C PRO A 214 9.13 7.77 -18.24
N PRO A 215 8.27 6.93 -17.68
CA PRO A 215 8.55 5.51 -17.49
C PRO A 215 9.08 4.88 -18.79
N VAL A 216 10.09 4.00 -18.65
CA VAL A 216 10.78 3.41 -19.81
C VAL A 216 10.62 1.88 -19.78
N LEU A 217 10.07 1.32 -20.85
CA LEU A 217 9.95 -0.10 -21.07
C LEU A 217 10.94 -0.53 -22.16
N PHE A 218 11.82 -1.47 -21.83
CA PHE A 218 12.76 -2.03 -22.79
C PHE A 218 12.24 -3.29 -23.46
N THR A 219 12.45 -3.41 -24.77
CA THR A 219 12.26 -4.65 -25.53
C THR A 219 13.60 -5.16 -26.05
N SER A 220 13.79 -6.45 -26.24
CA SER A 220 15.01 -7.02 -26.81
C SER A 220 14.75 -8.41 -27.41
N LYS A 221 15.52 -8.79 -28.42
CA LYS A 221 15.58 -10.17 -28.95
C LYS A 221 16.42 -11.10 -28.08
N THR A 222 17.24 -10.52 -27.19
CA THR A 222 18.23 -11.26 -26.39
C THR A 222 17.82 -11.32 -24.91
N ASN A 223 17.60 -12.52 -24.38
CA ASN A 223 17.34 -12.73 -22.95
C ASN A 223 18.64 -13.00 -22.18
N SER A 224 19.58 -12.05 -22.18
CA SER A 224 20.81 -12.18 -21.42
C SER A 224 20.74 -11.44 -20.08
N PHE A 225 21.48 -11.92 -19.10
CA PHE A 225 21.66 -11.21 -17.82
C PHE A 225 22.17 -9.78 -18.06
N LEU A 226 23.10 -9.62 -19.01
CA LEU A 226 23.72 -8.32 -19.31
C LEU A 226 22.69 -7.33 -19.92
N SER A 227 21.80 -7.79 -20.80
CA SER A 227 20.73 -6.95 -21.37
C SER A 227 19.78 -6.45 -20.29
N ARG A 228 19.35 -7.34 -19.38
CA ARG A 228 18.51 -6.96 -18.24
C ARG A 228 19.22 -6.02 -17.28
N LEU A 229 20.49 -6.28 -16.94
CA LEU A 229 21.28 -5.42 -16.06
C LEU A 229 21.47 -4.01 -16.64
N ARG A 230 21.73 -3.89 -17.95
CA ARG A 230 21.84 -2.59 -18.62
C ARG A 230 20.51 -1.83 -18.62
N SER A 231 19.40 -2.51 -18.90
CA SER A 231 18.06 -1.90 -18.83
C SER A 231 17.76 -1.35 -17.43
N VAL A 232 18.07 -2.12 -16.37
CA VAL A 232 17.93 -1.67 -14.97
C VAL A 232 18.83 -0.46 -14.68
N ARG A 233 20.10 -0.50 -15.10
CA ARG A 233 21.04 0.63 -14.93
C ARG A 233 20.62 1.88 -15.69
N ALA A 234 19.96 1.72 -16.85
CA ALA A 234 19.36 2.81 -17.59
C ALA A 234 18.06 3.32 -16.94
N GLY A 235 17.58 2.65 -15.87
CA GLY A 235 16.38 3.01 -15.14
C GLY A 235 15.11 2.58 -15.86
N GLY A 236 15.11 1.42 -16.52
CA GLY A 236 13.92 0.83 -17.12
C GLY A 236 12.95 0.30 -16.07
N ASP A 237 11.66 0.56 -16.27
CA ASP A 237 10.55 0.12 -15.42
C ASP A 237 10.15 -1.32 -15.73
N ALA A 238 10.29 -1.76 -16.98
CA ALA A 238 10.00 -3.13 -17.41
C ALA A 238 10.91 -3.58 -18.56
N PHE A 239 10.98 -4.92 -18.79
CA PHE A 239 11.76 -5.54 -19.86
C PHE A 239 10.99 -6.68 -20.50
N PHE A 240 10.76 -6.60 -21.82
CA PHE A 240 10.06 -7.62 -22.60
C PHE A 240 10.98 -8.28 -23.63
N LEU A 241 10.85 -9.60 -23.72
CA LEU A 241 11.56 -10.38 -24.75
C LEU A 241 10.70 -10.47 -26.01
N LYS A 242 11.31 -10.27 -27.18
CA LYS A 242 10.65 -10.50 -28.48
C LYS A 242 10.65 -12.01 -28.83
N PRO A 243 9.55 -12.60 -29.32
CA PRO A 243 8.29 -11.97 -29.69
C PRO A 243 7.48 -11.52 -28.46
N ILE A 244 6.94 -10.31 -28.52
CA ILE A 244 6.25 -9.69 -27.39
C ILE A 244 4.87 -10.30 -27.28
N ASP A 245 4.51 -10.77 -26.06
CA ASP A 245 3.14 -11.08 -25.72
C ASP A 245 2.34 -9.78 -25.58
N LEU A 246 1.44 -9.52 -26.52
CA LEU A 246 0.63 -8.32 -26.58
C LEU A 246 -0.17 -8.10 -25.28
N LEU A 247 -0.69 -9.18 -24.70
CA LEU A 247 -1.52 -9.07 -23.52
C LEU A 247 -0.68 -8.67 -22.30
N ALA A 248 0.44 -9.36 -22.09
CA ALA A 248 1.37 -9.03 -21.01
C ALA A 248 1.93 -7.59 -21.17
N LEU A 249 2.15 -7.15 -22.41
CA LEU A 249 2.56 -5.78 -22.71
C LEU A 249 1.45 -4.78 -22.36
N THR A 250 0.21 -5.03 -22.77
CA THR A 250 -0.94 -4.15 -22.49
C THR A 250 -1.19 -4.04 -21.01
N GLU A 251 -1.16 -5.16 -20.27
CA GLU A 251 -1.28 -5.17 -18.80
C GLU A 251 -0.16 -4.33 -18.14
N CYS A 252 1.07 -4.48 -18.59
CA CYS A 252 2.21 -3.71 -18.08
C CYS A 252 2.09 -2.21 -18.40
N ILE A 253 1.64 -1.87 -19.61
CA ILE A 253 1.37 -0.47 -20.00
C ILE A 253 0.28 0.13 -19.10
N GLU A 254 -0.85 -0.56 -18.93
CA GLU A 254 -1.93 -0.11 -18.05
C GLU A 254 -1.44 0.05 -16.61
N GLU A 255 -0.66 -0.90 -16.09
CA GLU A 255 -0.08 -0.83 -14.74
C GLU A 255 0.87 0.36 -14.58
N ILE A 256 1.67 0.67 -15.59
CA ILE A 256 2.59 1.82 -15.59
C ILE A 256 1.82 3.14 -15.74
N LEU A 257 0.84 3.20 -16.64
CA LEU A 257 0.04 4.41 -16.90
C LEU A 257 -1.03 4.67 -15.83
N ASP A 258 -1.58 3.63 -15.23
CA ASP A 258 -2.47 3.72 -14.07
C ASP A 258 -1.71 3.99 -12.75
N ARG A 259 -0.41 4.27 -12.82
CA ARG A 259 0.37 4.86 -11.70
C ARG A 259 0.15 6.38 -11.52
N PRO A 260 -1.09 6.95 -11.55
CA PRO A 260 -1.33 8.24 -10.98
C PRO A 260 -1.62 8.01 -9.50
N ASN A 261 -0.63 8.19 -8.63
CA ASN A 261 -0.68 7.99 -7.20
C ASN A 261 -1.26 6.61 -6.80
N PRO A 262 -0.43 5.59 -6.56
CA PRO A 262 -0.92 4.42 -5.87
C PRO A 262 -1.67 4.92 -4.62
N PRO A 263 -2.84 4.35 -4.29
CA PRO A 263 -3.58 4.78 -3.12
C PRO A 263 -2.59 4.80 -1.95
N LEU A 264 -2.60 5.90 -1.20
CA LEU A 264 -1.64 6.15 -0.13
C LEU A 264 -1.58 4.94 0.80
N TYR A 265 -0.39 4.52 1.22
CA TYR A 265 -0.24 3.41 2.16
C TYR A 265 -0.97 3.72 3.46
N ARG A 266 -1.72 2.76 3.97
CA ARG A 266 -2.55 2.88 5.17
C ARG A 266 -1.80 2.26 6.34
N ILE A 267 -1.27 3.09 7.21
CA ILE A 267 -0.42 2.69 8.32
C ILE A 267 -1.17 2.90 9.64
N MET A 268 -1.38 1.83 10.40
CA MET A 268 -1.90 1.93 11.76
C MET A 268 -0.73 2.07 12.72
N ILE A 269 -0.80 3.05 13.62
CA ILE A 269 0.21 3.31 14.65
C ILE A 269 -0.42 3.00 15.99
N ILE A 270 0.17 2.07 16.74
CA ILE A 270 -0.30 1.66 18.06
C ILE A 270 0.81 1.96 19.07
N ASP A 271 0.61 2.99 19.89
CA ASP A 271 1.56 3.45 20.88
C ASP A 271 0.80 4.20 22.00
N ASP A 272 1.10 3.92 23.25
CA ASP A 272 0.46 4.58 24.40
C ASP A 272 1.01 5.99 24.64
N ASP A 273 2.20 6.32 24.16
CA ASP A 273 2.70 7.69 24.12
C ASP A 273 2.04 8.49 22.99
N VAL A 274 0.99 9.22 23.35
CA VAL A 274 0.20 10.04 22.40
C VAL A 274 1.08 11.03 21.61
N ASP A 275 2.07 11.65 22.26
CA ASP A 275 2.93 12.65 21.63
C ASP A 275 3.85 11.99 20.59
N LEU A 276 4.39 10.81 20.91
CA LEU A 276 5.27 10.04 20.02
C LEU A 276 4.48 9.42 18.85
N ALA A 277 3.29 8.88 19.11
CA ALA A 277 2.39 8.37 18.07
C ALA A 277 2.01 9.47 17.06
N GLN A 278 1.71 10.68 17.55
CA GLN A 278 1.40 11.83 16.70
C GLN A 278 2.63 12.30 15.90
N TYR A 279 3.83 12.24 16.49
CA TYR A 279 5.06 12.53 15.75
C TYR A 279 5.24 11.57 14.56
N TYR A 280 5.16 10.25 14.78
CA TYR A 280 5.27 9.26 13.70
C TYR A 280 4.17 9.42 12.66
N SER A 281 2.94 9.69 13.09
CA SER A 281 1.81 9.97 12.20
C SER A 281 2.11 11.15 11.27
N ARG A 282 2.65 12.26 11.77
CA ARG A 282 2.99 13.43 10.95
C ARG A 282 4.13 13.15 9.99
N VAL A 283 5.17 12.43 10.43
CA VAL A 283 6.29 12.01 9.54
C VAL A 283 5.77 11.18 8.37
N LEU A 284 4.95 10.16 8.65
CA LEU A 284 4.44 9.26 7.62
C LEU A 284 3.41 9.94 6.70
N ASN A 285 2.53 10.79 7.25
CA ASN A 285 1.59 11.59 6.45
C ASN A 285 2.34 12.59 5.55
N GLY A 286 3.40 13.23 6.05
CA GLY A 286 4.29 14.10 5.27
C GLY A 286 4.94 13.36 4.10
N ALA A 287 5.25 12.08 4.28
CA ALA A 287 5.76 11.20 3.22
C ALA A 287 4.69 10.67 2.26
N GLY A 288 3.43 11.10 2.39
CA GLY A 288 2.34 10.71 1.49
C GLY A 288 1.66 9.40 1.88
N MET A 289 1.66 9.04 3.15
CA MET A 289 0.89 7.90 3.68
C MET A 289 -0.38 8.39 4.38
N VAL A 290 -1.30 7.49 4.66
CA VAL A 290 -2.49 7.75 5.51
C VAL A 290 -2.29 6.99 6.81
N THR A 291 -2.33 7.69 7.94
CA THR A 291 -2.13 7.07 9.24
C THR A 291 -3.39 7.07 10.09
N HIS A 292 -3.55 6.04 10.90
CA HIS A 292 -4.53 5.96 11.97
C HIS A 292 -3.80 5.66 13.29
N VAL A 293 -3.97 6.53 14.28
CA VAL A 293 -3.31 6.39 15.59
C VAL A 293 -4.29 5.77 16.57
N LEU A 294 -3.87 4.71 17.22
CA LEU A 294 -4.58 3.99 18.25
C LEU A 294 -3.77 4.00 19.55
N ASN A 295 -4.30 4.62 20.60
CA ASN A 295 -3.65 4.68 21.91
C ASN A 295 -4.25 3.68 22.91
N ASP A 296 -5.39 3.08 22.59
CA ASP A 296 -6.04 2.05 23.40
C ASP A 296 -6.04 0.70 22.66
N PRO A 297 -5.20 -0.27 23.06
CA PRO A 297 -5.10 -1.57 22.41
C PRO A 297 -6.40 -2.38 22.37
N GLU A 298 -7.35 -2.12 23.29
CA GLU A 298 -8.61 -2.87 23.35
C GLU A 298 -9.50 -2.66 22.12
N LEU A 299 -9.33 -1.52 21.43
CA LEU A 299 -10.10 -1.17 20.22
C LEU A 299 -9.47 -1.69 18.91
N VAL A 300 -8.35 -2.42 18.97
CA VAL A 300 -7.55 -2.76 17.78
C VAL A 300 -8.35 -3.49 16.71
N LEU A 301 -9.16 -4.48 17.05
CA LEU A 301 -9.89 -5.28 16.06
C LEU A 301 -10.99 -4.47 15.36
N GLU A 302 -11.68 -3.60 16.10
CA GLU A 302 -12.69 -2.71 15.54
C GLU A 302 -12.06 -1.67 14.58
N ASP A 303 -10.97 -1.04 15.01
CA ASP A 303 -10.27 -0.04 14.22
C ASP A 303 -9.60 -0.66 13.00
N MET A 304 -9.05 -1.87 13.10
CA MET A 304 -8.52 -2.60 11.94
C MET A 304 -9.60 -2.90 10.90
N ALA A 305 -10.79 -3.31 11.32
CA ALA A 305 -11.91 -3.58 10.40
C ALA A 305 -12.35 -2.31 9.64
N ASN A 306 -12.36 -1.16 10.33
CA ASN A 306 -12.74 0.13 9.76
C ASN A 306 -11.64 0.75 8.91
N PHE A 307 -10.41 0.76 9.40
CA PHE A 307 -9.27 1.40 8.74
C PHE A 307 -8.60 0.51 7.70
N ARG A 308 -8.57 -0.82 7.85
CA ARG A 308 -7.91 -1.80 6.97
C ARG A 308 -6.44 -1.44 6.69
N PRO A 309 -5.57 -1.51 7.69
CA PRO A 309 -4.17 -1.14 7.52
C PRO A 309 -3.44 -2.07 6.56
N GLU A 310 -2.45 -1.54 5.85
CA GLU A 310 -1.50 -2.29 5.03
C GLU A 310 -0.18 -2.56 5.77
N LEU A 311 0.00 -1.90 6.93
CA LEU A 311 1.08 -2.15 7.86
C LEU A 311 0.69 -1.60 9.24
N ILE A 312 1.11 -2.30 10.29
CA ILE A 312 0.96 -1.87 11.68
C ILE A 312 2.34 -1.52 12.23
N LEU A 313 2.49 -0.28 12.70
CA LEU A 313 3.63 0.18 13.47
C LEU A 313 3.23 0.17 14.95
N MET A 314 3.87 -0.66 15.77
CA MET A 314 3.40 -0.95 17.12
C MET A 314 4.51 -0.80 18.16
N ASP A 315 4.23 -0.11 19.25
CA ASP A 315 5.14 -0.15 20.41
C ASP A 315 5.13 -1.53 21.08
N VAL A 316 6.29 -1.93 21.55
CA VAL A 316 6.44 -3.22 22.29
C VAL A 316 5.89 -3.11 23.71
N TYR A 317 6.05 -1.98 24.37
CA TYR A 317 5.74 -1.80 25.78
C TYR A 317 4.56 -0.86 25.97
N MET A 318 3.37 -1.43 26.18
CA MET A 318 2.14 -0.69 26.47
C MET A 318 1.53 -1.14 27.81
N PRO A 319 0.74 -0.27 28.50
CA PRO A 319 0.27 -0.56 29.87
C PRO A 319 -0.66 -1.75 30.00
N THR A 320 -1.60 -1.92 29.06
CA THR A 320 -2.70 -2.91 29.13
C THR A 320 -2.23 -4.30 28.70
N CYS A 321 -1.45 -4.36 27.62
CA CYS A 321 -0.83 -5.58 27.09
C CYS A 321 0.48 -5.21 26.36
N ASP A 322 1.42 -6.14 26.28
CA ASP A 322 2.60 -5.89 25.47
C ASP A 322 2.29 -6.06 23.97
N GLY A 323 3.10 -5.41 23.11
CA GLY A 323 2.89 -5.47 21.65
C GLY A 323 2.97 -6.90 21.11
N VAL A 324 3.72 -7.79 21.77
CA VAL A 324 3.83 -9.20 21.38
C VAL A 324 2.53 -9.94 21.67
N GLU A 325 1.90 -9.68 22.82
CA GLU A 325 0.58 -10.22 23.15
C GLU A 325 -0.49 -9.70 22.19
N LEU A 326 -0.49 -8.40 21.91
CA LEU A 326 -1.42 -7.78 20.99
C LEU A 326 -1.25 -8.32 19.54
N SER A 327 -0.02 -8.55 19.10
CA SER A 327 0.23 -9.17 17.80
C SER A 327 -0.38 -10.57 17.69
N ARG A 328 -0.35 -11.36 18.78
CA ARG A 328 -1.02 -12.67 18.81
C ARG A 328 -2.54 -12.55 18.73
N VAL A 329 -3.13 -11.55 19.37
CA VAL A 329 -4.58 -11.28 19.27
C VAL A 329 -4.93 -10.94 17.83
N ILE A 330 -4.18 -10.05 17.17
CA ILE A 330 -4.40 -9.69 15.77
C ILE A 330 -4.27 -10.92 14.85
N ARG A 331 -3.27 -11.79 15.08
CA ARG A 331 -3.04 -13.01 14.28
C ARG A 331 -4.07 -14.12 14.50
N GLN A 332 -4.97 -14.00 15.48
CA GLN A 332 -6.11 -14.93 15.63
C GLN A 332 -7.18 -14.73 14.56
N ASP A 333 -7.26 -13.54 13.96
CA ASP A 333 -8.17 -13.30 12.84
C ASP A 333 -7.46 -13.60 11.50
N PRO A 334 -7.96 -14.58 10.72
CA PRO A 334 -7.40 -14.94 9.43
C PRO A 334 -7.27 -13.78 8.44
N SER A 335 -8.11 -12.76 8.54
CA SER A 335 -8.12 -11.58 7.66
C SER A 335 -6.88 -10.70 7.82
N TYR A 336 -6.13 -10.86 8.92
CA TYR A 336 -4.97 -10.02 9.25
C TYR A 336 -3.66 -10.82 9.37
N LEU A 337 -3.64 -12.10 8.96
CA LEU A 337 -2.45 -12.95 9.03
C LEU A 337 -1.27 -12.41 8.21
N ASP A 338 -1.56 -11.77 7.11
CA ASP A 338 -0.58 -11.27 6.14
C ASP A 338 -0.19 -9.79 6.36
N VAL A 339 -0.92 -9.04 7.21
CA VAL A 339 -0.61 -7.63 7.48
C VAL A 339 0.72 -7.51 8.24
N PRO A 340 1.75 -6.84 7.71
CA PRO A 340 3.04 -6.74 8.38
C PRO A 340 2.93 -5.92 9.67
N ILE A 341 3.54 -6.43 10.74
CA ILE A 341 3.67 -5.77 12.03
C ILE A 341 5.13 -5.42 12.25
N VAL A 342 5.40 -4.12 12.37
CA VAL A 342 6.73 -3.57 12.68
C VAL A 342 6.73 -3.05 14.11
N PHE A 343 7.58 -3.62 14.95
CA PHE A 343 7.71 -3.16 16.31
C PHE A 343 8.64 -1.95 16.44
N LEU A 344 8.24 -0.98 17.23
CA LEU A 344 9.11 0.08 17.74
C LEU A 344 9.60 -0.31 19.13
N SER A 345 10.91 -0.31 19.36
CA SER A 345 11.49 -0.71 20.64
C SER A 345 12.65 0.19 21.05
N SER A 346 12.70 0.55 22.32
CA SER A 346 13.90 1.12 22.95
C SER A 346 14.91 0.05 23.37
N GLU A 347 14.60 -1.24 23.24
CA GLU A 347 15.43 -2.36 23.64
C GLU A 347 16.45 -2.73 22.55
N ASN A 348 17.74 -2.66 22.87
CA ASN A 348 18.84 -3.08 21.98
C ASN A 348 19.22 -4.56 22.12
N ASN A 349 18.46 -5.37 22.88
CA ASN A 349 18.80 -6.78 23.12
C ASN A 349 18.32 -7.66 21.96
N LEU A 350 19.25 -8.09 21.12
CA LEU A 350 19.01 -8.93 19.94
C LEU A 350 18.25 -10.23 20.27
N GLN A 351 18.48 -10.84 21.45
CA GLN A 351 17.79 -12.10 21.81
C GLN A 351 16.29 -11.89 22.08
N LYS A 352 15.91 -10.75 22.65
CA LYS A 352 14.51 -10.41 22.86
C LYS A 352 13.82 -10.01 21.55
N GLN A 353 14.54 -9.29 20.69
CA GLN A 353 14.04 -8.98 19.33
C GLN A 353 13.78 -10.26 18.53
N ILE A 354 14.71 -11.23 18.55
CA ILE A 354 14.53 -12.54 17.90
C ILE A 354 13.35 -13.32 18.51
N ALA A 355 13.15 -13.26 19.83
CA ALA A 355 12.03 -13.93 20.47
C ALA A 355 10.67 -13.36 20.03
N ALA A 356 10.56 -12.05 19.85
CA ALA A 356 9.36 -11.39 19.42
C ALA A 356 9.07 -11.57 17.91
N VAL A 357 10.10 -11.65 17.04
CA VAL A 357 9.94 -12.06 15.63
C VAL A 357 9.36 -13.47 15.51
N LYS A 358 9.77 -14.41 16.36
CA LYS A 358 9.22 -15.78 16.35
C LYS A 358 7.72 -15.86 16.69
N VAL A 359 7.16 -14.80 17.22
CA VAL A 359 5.81 -14.78 17.77
C VAL A 359 4.82 -13.99 16.91
N GLY A 360 5.26 -13.32 15.85
CA GLY A 360 4.34 -12.66 14.92
C GLY A 360 4.74 -11.27 14.44
N ALA A 361 5.93 -10.77 14.80
CA ALA A 361 6.47 -9.57 14.20
C ALA A 361 7.20 -9.88 12.89
N ASP A 362 7.08 -8.97 11.93
CA ASP A 362 7.83 -9.06 10.68
C ASP A 362 9.17 -8.33 10.78
N ASP A 363 9.29 -7.32 11.66
CA ASP A 363 10.52 -6.56 11.87
C ASP A 363 10.53 -5.67 13.12
N PHE A 364 11.69 -5.06 13.40
CA PHE A 364 11.93 -4.13 14.51
C PHE A 364 12.61 -2.85 14.04
N LEU A 365 12.19 -1.73 14.63
CA LEU A 365 12.87 -0.44 14.51
C LEU A 365 13.21 0.08 15.91
N ASN A 366 14.44 0.54 16.09
CA ASN A 366 14.92 1.02 17.38
C ASN A 366 14.55 2.50 17.58
N LYS A 367 14.01 2.81 18.76
CA LYS A 367 13.79 4.20 19.21
C LYS A 367 15.11 4.76 19.80
N PRO A 368 15.49 6.00 19.51
CA PRO A 368 14.89 6.96 18.60
C PRO A 368 15.19 6.62 17.13
N ILE A 369 14.25 6.89 16.22
CA ILE A 369 14.38 6.65 14.79
C ILE A 369 14.29 7.98 14.02
N SER A 370 15.18 8.17 13.02
CA SER A 370 15.12 9.34 12.16
C SER A 370 13.91 9.28 11.21
N PRO A 371 13.33 10.43 10.82
CA PRO A 371 12.22 10.51 9.88
C PRO A 371 12.48 9.76 8.56
N GLU A 372 13.69 9.89 8.02
CA GLU A 372 14.10 9.27 6.76
C GLU A 372 14.13 7.74 6.88
N LEU A 373 14.68 7.23 7.98
CA LEU A 373 14.76 5.79 8.22
C LEU A 373 13.37 5.19 8.48
N LEU A 374 12.53 5.88 9.25
CA LEU A 374 11.14 5.48 9.50
C LEU A 374 10.38 5.40 8.18
N THR A 375 10.39 6.48 7.40
CA THR A 375 9.68 6.56 6.11
C THR A 375 10.15 5.48 5.14
N SER A 376 11.46 5.33 4.92
CA SER A 376 12.02 4.34 4.02
C SER A 376 11.68 2.91 4.45
N SER A 377 11.80 2.61 5.75
CA SER A 377 11.51 1.29 6.29
C SER A 377 10.04 0.91 6.14
N ILE A 378 9.12 1.83 6.41
CA ILE A 378 7.68 1.59 6.32
C ILE A 378 7.23 1.51 4.86
N SER A 379 7.68 2.42 3.99
CA SER A 379 7.36 2.40 2.55
C SER A 379 7.73 1.08 1.90
N THR A 380 8.96 0.61 2.10
CA THR A 380 9.46 -0.62 1.47
C THR A 380 8.63 -1.84 1.88
N ARG A 381 8.21 -1.91 3.15
CA ARG A 381 7.41 -3.03 3.65
C ARG A 381 5.96 -2.97 3.18
N ALA A 382 5.35 -1.78 3.22
CA ALA A 382 4.00 -1.57 2.73
C ALA A 382 3.91 -1.83 1.21
N GLU A 383 4.91 -1.41 0.44
CA GLU A 383 5.01 -1.71 -0.99
C GLU A 383 5.11 -3.22 -1.24
N ARG A 384 5.99 -3.91 -0.52
CA ARG A 384 6.15 -5.36 -0.64
C ARG A 384 4.86 -6.11 -0.26
N TYR A 385 4.22 -5.71 0.83
CA TYR A 385 2.94 -6.28 1.25
C TYR A 385 1.86 -6.11 0.17
N ARG A 386 1.72 -4.88 -0.36
CA ARG A 386 0.73 -4.59 -1.41
C ARG A 386 1.00 -5.40 -2.68
N ALA A 387 2.26 -5.53 -3.09
CA ALA A 387 2.65 -6.35 -4.24
C ALA A 387 2.31 -7.83 -4.03
N LEU A 388 2.66 -8.40 -2.87
CA LEU A 388 2.34 -9.80 -2.54
C LEU A 388 0.83 -10.02 -2.44
N ARG A 389 0.11 -9.12 -1.77
CA ARG A 389 -1.35 -9.19 -1.64
C ARG A 389 -2.03 -9.11 -3.00
N THR A 390 -1.53 -8.26 -3.91
CA THR A 390 -2.04 -8.19 -5.28
C THR A 390 -1.90 -9.52 -6.00
N LEU A 391 -0.76 -10.20 -5.86
CA LEU A 391 -0.56 -11.54 -6.45
C LEU A 391 -1.49 -12.60 -5.85
N VAL A 392 -1.75 -12.55 -4.55
CA VAL A 392 -2.64 -13.50 -3.86
C VAL A 392 -4.11 -13.22 -4.15
N MET A 393 -4.50 -11.95 -4.31
CA MET A 393 -5.88 -11.53 -4.51
C MET A 393 -6.34 -11.51 -5.97
N ARG A 394 -5.44 -11.73 -6.93
CA ARG A 394 -5.74 -11.73 -8.36
C ARG A 394 -5.84 -13.13 -8.93
N ASP A 395 -6.72 -13.28 -9.92
CA ASP A 395 -6.78 -14.48 -10.77
C ASP A 395 -5.61 -14.46 -11.77
N GLY A 396 -4.83 -15.53 -11.80
CA GLY A 396 -3.60 -15.58 -12.60
C GLY A 396 -3.81 -15.56 -14.12
N LEU A 397 -5.03 -15.84 -14.61
CA LEU A 397 -5.34 -15.80 -16.05
C LEU A 397 -5.85 -14.43 -16.49
N THR A 398 -6.71 -13.81 -15.67
CA THR A 398 -7.47 -12.60 -16.05
C THR A 398 -6.97 -11.33 -15.37
N GLY A 399 -6.13 -11.46 -14.33
CA GLY A 399 -5.66 -10.35 -13.51
C GLY A 399 -6.77 -9.62 -12.73
N LEU A 400 -8.03 -10.10 -12.79
CA LEU A 400 -9.15 -9.61 -11.98
C LEU A 400 -9.03 -10.09 -10.53
N PHE A 401 -9.86 -9.58 -9.63
CA PHE A 401 -9.95 -10.18 -8.31
C PHE A 401 -10.34 -11.65 -8.41
N ASN A 402 -9.73 -12.50 -7.58
CA ASN A 402 -10.13 -13.88 -7.47
C ASN A 402 -11.39 -14.04 -6.60
N HIS A 403 -11.89 -15.27 -6.49
CA HIS A 403 -13.09 -15.62 -5.72
C HIS A 403 -13.09 -15.08 -4.28
N THR A 404 -11.98 -15.21 -3.57
CA THR A 404 -11.86 -14.78 -2.16
C THR A 404 -11.88 -13.26 -2.07
N ALA A 405 -11.06 -12.59 -2.86
CA ALA A 405 -10.92 -11.14 -2.84
C ALA A 405 -12.23 -10.42 -3.21
N ILE A 406 -12.96 -10.92 -4.21
CA ILE A 406 -14.21 -10.28 -4.63
C ILE A 406 -15.31 -10.44 -3.56
N LYS A 407 -15.35 -11.56 -2.84
CA LYS A 407 -16.28 -11.75 -1.72
C LYS A 407 -15.97 -10.82 -0.54
N GLU A 408 -14.70 -10.69 -0.16
CA GLU A 408 -14.27 -9.76 0.89
C GLU A 408 -14.64 -8.32 0.55
N ASP A 409 -14.43 -7.91 -0.72
CA ASP A 409 -14.80 -6.56 -1.15
C ASP A 409 -16.32 -6.35 -1.13
N LEU A 410 -17.13 -7.34 -1.52
CA LEU A 410 -18.58 -7.27 -1.44
C LEU A 410 -19.06 -7.04 0.00
N ILE A 411 -18.55 -7.82 0.96
CA ILE A 411 -18.87 -7.68 2.39
C ILE A 411 -18.57 -6.25 2.86
N ALA A 412 -17.40 -5.74 2.50
CA ALA A 412 -16.98 -4.40 2.87
C ALA A 412 -17.84 -3.29 2.25
N LYS A 413 -18.16 -3.41 0.97
CA LYS A 413 -19.00 -2.42 0.26
C LYS A 413 -20.43 -2.42 0.81
N MET A 414 -21.01 -3.58 1.10
CA MET A 414 -22.34 -3.68 1.71
C MET A 414 -22.37 -3.10 3.13
N SER A 415 -21.36 -3.38 3.96
CA SER A 415 -21.24 -2.80 5.28
C SER A 415 -21.11 -1.27 5.24
N SER A 416 -20.35 -0.74 4.29
CA SER A 416 -20.23 0.71 4.09
C SER A 416 -21.53 1.33 3.58
N ALA A 417 -22.20 0.68 2.64
CA ALA A 417 -23.47 1.15 2.07
C ALA A 417 -24.59 1.19 3.11
N SER A 418 -24.63 0.20 4.03
CA SER A 418 -25.60 0.18 5.13
C SER A 418 -25.43 1.40 6.05
N ARG A 419 -24.21 1.84 6.33
CA ARG A 419 -23.92 3.03 7.15
C ARG A 419 -24.26 4.35 6.44
N SER A 420 -24.03 4.42 5.12
CA SER A 420 -24.24 5.63 4.31
C SER A 420 -25.60 5.69 3.62
N VAL A 421 -26.47 4.70 3.85
CA VAL A 421 -27.82 4.61 3.22
C VAL A 421 -27.71 4.65 1.69
N THR A 422 -26.72 3.99 1.13
CA THR A 422 -26.52 3.86 -0.33
C THR A 422 -26.81 2.44 -0.80
N CYS A 423 -26.93 2.25 -2.11
CA CYS A 423 -27.25 0.96 -2.73
C CYS A 423 -26.01 0.32 -3.34
N VAL A 424 -25.83 -0.98 -3.19
CA VAL A 424 -24.81 -1.77 -3.91
C VAL A 424 -25.51 -2.79 -4.78
N ALA A 425 -25.23 -2.79 -6.08
CA ALA A 425 -25.69 -3.85 -6.96
C ALA A 425 -24.56 -4.87 -7.23
N VAL A 426 -24.95 -6.12 -7.43
CA VAL A 426 -24.04 -7.23 -7.79
C VAL A 426 -24.57 -7.92 -9.03
N ALA A 427 -23.67 -8.19 -9.97
CA ALA A 427 -23.95 -9.03 -11.13
C ALA A 427 -23.14 -10.30 -11.08
N MET A 428 -23.81 -11.45 -11.25
CA MET A 428 -23.21 -12.72 -11.61
C MET A 428 -23.27 -12.88 -13.13
N LEU A 429 -22.14 -13.14 -13.77
CA LEU A 429 -22.00 -13.23 -15.21
C LEU A 429 -21.35 -14.56 -15.58
N ASP A 430 -21.79 -15.17 -16.68
CA ASP A 430 -21.24 -16.42 -17.19
C ASP A 430 -21.25 -16.43 -18.73
N LEU A 431 -20.12 -16.89 -19.32
CA LEU A 431 -19.94 -17.00 -20.76
C LEU A 431 -20.84 -18.09 -21.37
N ASP A 432 -21.61 -17.72 -22.37
CA ASP A 432 -22.56 -18.64 -23.01
C ASP A 432 -21.85 -19.69 -23.85
N ASN A 433 -22.14 -20.96 -23.57
CA ASN A 433 -21.59 -22.14 -24.29
C ASN A 433 -20.04 -22.22 -24.24
N PHE A 434 -19.38 -21.71 -23.22
CA PHE A 434 -17.92 -21.67 -23.11
C PHE A 434 -17.27 -23.05 -23.20
N LYS A 435 -17.90 -24.06 -22.61
CA LYS A 435 -17.44 -25.46 -22.79
C LYS A 435 -17.34 -25.83 -24.26
N LYS A 436 -18.33 -25.45 -25.10
CA LYS A 436 -18.31 -25.75 -26.54
C LYS A 436 -17.14 -25.00 -27.24
N VAL A 437 -16.82 -23.81 -26.79
CA VAL A 437 -15.63 -23.05 -27.30
C VAL A 437 -14.36 -23.84 -27.01
N ASN A 438 -14.16 -24.29 -25.77
CA ASN A 438 -13.01 -25.13 -25.41
C ASN A 438 -12.93 -26.43 -26.17
N ASP A 439 -14.08 -27.12 -26.29
CA ASP A 439 -14.16 -28.42 -27.01
C ASP A 439 -13.89 -28.27 -28.51
N THR A 440 -14.23 -27.12 -29.12
CA THR A 440 -14.09 -26.87 -30.56
C THR A 440 -12.74 -26.25 -30.93
N TYR A 441 -12.27 -25.25 -30.15
CA TYR A 441 -11.12 -24.43 -30.51
C TYR A 441 -9.91 -24.64 -29.58
N GLY A 442 -10.07 -25.45 -28.53
CA GLY A 442 -9.03 -25.70 -27.52
C GLY A 442 -8.99 -24.67 -26.38
N HIS A 443 -8.39 -25.11 -25.28
CA HIS A 443 -8.31 -24.28 -24.05
C HIS A 443 -7.57 -22.97 -24.22
N GLN A 444 -6.55 -22.90 -25.08
CA GLN A 444 -5.81 -21.66 -25.34
C GLN A 444 -6.70 -20.54 -25.91
N ILE A 445 -7.60 -20.91 -26.84
CA ILE A 445 -8.58 -19.97 -27.39
C ILE A 445 -9.63 -19.60 -26.34
N GLY A 446 -10.06 -20.56 -25.51
CA GLY A 446 -10.92 -20.26 -24.37
C GLY A 446 -10.29 -19.27 -23.39
N ASP A 447 -9.02 -19.42 -23.09
CA ASP A 447 -8.27 -18.49 -22.25
C ASP A 447 -8.21 -17.08 -22.88
N GLN A 448 -8.04 -16.96 -24.19
CA GLN A 448 -8.10 -15.66 -24.88
C GLN A 448 -9.48 -15.02 -24.76
N VAL A 449 -10.57 -15.78 -24.88
CA VAL A 449 -11.94 -15.29 -24.70
C VAL A 449 -12.14 -14.73 -23.27
N LEU A 450 -11.68 -15.46 -22.24
CA LEU A 450 -11.74 -15.02 -20.84
C LEU A 450 -10.97 -13.71 -20.62
N ARG A 451 -9.76 -13.61 -21.17
CA ARG A 451 -8.93 -12.41 -21.09
C ARG A 451 -9.60 -11.22 -21.81
N THR A 452 -10.14 -11.45 -23.02
CA THR A 452 -10.84 -10.41 -23.79
C THR A 452 -12.03 -9.86 -23.01
N LEU A 453 -12.86 -10.72 -22.39
CA LEU A 453 -13.96 -10.26 -21.55
C LEU A 453 -13.45 -9.46 -20.34
N SER A 454 -12.42 -9.95 -19.68
CA SER A 454 -11.83 -9.29 -18.51
C SER A 454 -11.32 -7.89 -18.84
N HIS A 455 -10.64 -7.75 -19.97
CA HIS A 455 -10.16 -6.46 -20.45
C HIS A 455 -11.31 -5.51 -20.80
N LEU A 456 -12.31 -6.00 -21.53
CA LEU A 456 -13.50 -5.20 -21.88
C LEU A 456 -14.26 -4.71 -20.62
N LEU A 457 -14.39 -5.56 -19.59
CA LEU A 457 -15.01 -5.19 -18.32
C LEU A 457 -14.22 -4.06 -17.65
N ARG A 458 -12.88 -4.16 -17.55
CA ARG A 458 -12.04 -3.09 -16.98
C ARG A 458 -12.17 -1.77 -17.75
N GLN A 459 -12.22 -1.80 -19.07
CA GLN A 459 -12.32 -0.59 -19.89
C GLN A 459 -13.68 0.11 -19.80
N ARG A 460 -14.77 -0.67 -19.72
CA ARG A 460 -16.13 -0.12 -19.84
C ARG A 460 -16.77 0.20 -18.50
N LEU A 461 -16.25 -0.35 -17.42
CA LEU A 461 -16.72 -0.10 -16.06
C LEU A 461 -15.94 1.06 -15.42
N ARG A 462 -16.53 1.67 -14.39
CA ARG A 462 -15.92 2.80 -13.67
C ARG A 462 -14.82 2.27 -12.74
N LYS A 463 -13.85 3.10 -12.40
CA LYS A 463 -12.82 2.76 -11.36
C LYS A 463 -13.40 2.38 -9.99
N SER A 464 -14.61 2.82 -9.68
CA SER A 464 -15.34 2.44 -8.47
C SER A 464 -15.96 1.05 -8.53
N ASP A 465 -16.21 0.53 -9.73
CA ASP A 465 -16.82 -0.77 -9.95
C ASP A 465 -15.74 -1.84 -9.79
N VAL A 466 -16.06 -2.94 -9.14
CA VAL A 466 -15.10 -3.99 -8.82
C VAL A 466 -15.44 -5.26 -9.59
N VAL A 467 -14.44 -5.84 -10.24
CA VAL A 467 -14.63 -7.03 -11.08
C VAL A 467 -13.75 -8.16 -10.58
N GLY A 468 -14.33 -9.35 -10.44
CA GLY A 468 -13.63 -10.56 -10.06
C GLY A 468 -14.03 -11.75 -10.92
N ARG A 469 -13.09 -12.71 -11.08
CA ARG A 469 -13.39 -14.02 -11.62
C ARG A 469 -13.78 -14.95 -10.48
N TYR A 470 -15.01 -15.43 -10.52
CA TYR A 470 -15.57 -16.26 -9.44
C TYR A 470 -15.13 -17.73 -9.57
N GLY A 471 -14.99 -18.22 -10.79
CA GLY A 471 -14.48 -19.55 -11.10
C GLY A 471 -14.75 -19.93 -12.56
N GLY A 472 -13.87 -20.71 -13.18
CA GLY A 472 -14.09 -21.18 -14.56
C GLY A 472 -14.38 -20.04 -15.54
N GLU A 473 -15.62 -19.96 -16.00
CA GLU A 473 -16.17 -18.98 -16.93
C GLU A 473 -17.08 -17.93 -16.26
N GLU A 474 -17.12 -17.92 -14.91
CA GLU A 474 -18.00 -17.07 -14.11
C GLU A 474 -17.26 -15.82 -13.56
N PHE A 475 -17.94 -14.70 -13.63
CA PHE A 475 -17.44 -13.40 -13.14
C PHE A 475 -18.46 -12.76 -12.20
N ILE A 476 -17.96 -11.99 -11.23
CA ILE A 476 -18.77 -11.12 -10.37
C ILE A 476 -18.36 -9.69 -10.63
N ILE A 477 -19.38 -8.80 -10.67
CA ILE A 477 -19.18 -7.37 -10.75
C ILE A 477 -19.96 -6.71 -9.62
N ILE A 478 -19.26 -5.88 -8.84
CA ILE A 478 -19.86 -5.09 -7.76
C ILE A 478 -19.95 -3.65 -8.22
N PHE A 479 -21.14 -3.06 -8.12
CA PHE A 479 -21.44 -1.68 -8.50
C PHE A 479 -21.80 -0.86 -7.24
N PRO A 480 -20.84 -0.16 -6.62
CA PRO A 480 -21.12 0.71 -5.48
C PRO A 480 -22.01 1.89 -5.87
N ASN A 481 -22.85 2.32 -4.94
CA ASN A 481 -23.79 3.44 -5.12
C ASN A 481 -24.65 3.33 -6.39
N THR A 482 -25.08 2.11 -6.71
CA THR A 482 -25.76 1.80 -7.98
C THR A 482 -26.92 0.82 -7.73
N THR A 483 -28.07 1.05 -8.36
CA THR A 483 -29.21 0.13 -8.32
C THR A 483 -29.09 -0.93 -9.40
N SER A 484 -29.82 -2.05 -9.26
CA SER A 484 -29.85 -3.14 -10.24
C SER A 484 -30.27 -2.67 -11.65
N ASP A 485 -31.19 -1.71 -11.76
CA ASP A 485 -31.62 -1.17 -13.05
C ASP A 485 -30.49 -0.42 -13.78
N VAL A 486 -29.74 0.41 -13.04
CA VAL A 486 -28.60 1.16 -13.61
C VAL A 486 -27.46 0.20 -13.96
N ALA A 487 -27.16 -0.76 -13.08
CA ALA A 487 -26.15 -1.80 -13.34
C ALA A 487 -26.50 -2.59 -14.61
N ARG A 488 -27.79 -2.93 -14.82
CA ARG A 488 -28.29 -3.60 -16.04
C ARG A 488 -27.99 -2.77 -17.29
N MET A 489 -28.29 -1.47 -17.27
CA MET A 489 -28.02 -0.60 -18.44
C MET A 489 -26.54 -0.53 -18.79
N VAL A 490 -25.68 -0.47 -17.79
CA VAL A 490 -24.21 -0.45 -17.99
C VAL A 490 -23.74 -1.79 -18.54
N LEU A 491 -24.14 -2.89 -17.92
CA LEU A 491 -23.66 -4.23 -18.27
C LEU A 491 -24.24 -4.68 -19.63
N ASP A 492 -25.43 -4.22 -20.04
CA ASP A 492 -25.99 -4.54 -21.36
C ASP A 492 -25.18 -3.93 -22.51
N LYS A 493 -24.60 -2.72 -22.31
CA LYS A 493 -23.66 -2.14 -23.28
C LYS A 493 -22.39 -2.99 -23.41
N VAL A 494 -21.88 -3.54 -22.31
CA VAL A 494 -20.73 -4.45 -22.32
C VAL A 494 -21.10 -5.75 -23.04
N ARG A 495 -22.27 -6.33 -22.75
CA ARG A 495 -22.77 -7.55 -23.39
C ARG A 495 -22.84 -7.40 -24.91
N ILE A 496 -23.41 -6.30 -25.40
CA ILE A 496 -23.51 -6.03 -26.84
C ILE A 496 -22.12 -5.86 -27.46
N ALA A 497 -21.23 -5.10 -26.79
CA ALA A 497 -19.86 -4.90 -27.27
C ALA A 497 -19.09 -6.21 -27.33
N PHE A 498 -19.17 -7.05 -26.28
CA PHE A 498 -18.49 -8.34 -26.25
C PHE A 498 -19.01 -9.32 -27.31
N GLY A 499 -20.36 -9.38 -27.50
CA GLY A 499 -20.96 -10.23 -28.53
C GLY A 499 -20.58 -9.87 -29.97
N ASN A 500 -20.05 -8.68 -30.20
CA ASN A 500 -19.56 -8.21 -31.51
C ASN A 500 -18.05 -8.42 -31.71
N ILE A 501 -17.33 -8.93 -30.70
CA ILE A 501 -15.91 -9.22 -30.86
C ILE A 501 -15.74 -10.54 -31.62
N HIS A 502 -15.00 -10.45 -32.72
CA HIS A 502 -14.60 -11.62 -33.51
C HIS A 502 -13.33 -12.23 -32.95
N HIS A 503 -13.42 -13.47 -32.49
CA HIS A 503 -12.28 -14.24 -32.00
C HIS A 503 -11.72 -15.07 -33.15
N ALA A 504 -10.44 -14.91 -33.47
CA ALA A 504 -9.77 -15.67 -34.52
C ALA A 504 -9.36 -17.05 -34.03
N ALA A 505 -9.62 -18.09 -34.82
CA ALA A 505 -9.16 -19.46 -34.62
C ALA A 505 -8.75 -20.08 -35.97
N GLU A 506 -7.97 -21.18 -35.94
CA GLU A 506 -7.56 -21.87 -37.17
C GLU A 506 -8.75 -22.30 -38.06
N GLN A 507 -9.91 -22.50 -37.47
CA GLN A 507 -11.14 -22.92 -38.13
C GLN A 507 -12.02 -21.76 -38.62
N GLY A 508 -11.58 -20.51 -38.44
CA GLY A 508 -12.31 -19.28 -38.78
C GLY A 508 -12.63 -18.40 -37.56
N GLU A 509 -13.35 -17.32 -37.83
CA GLU A 509 -13.76 -16.40 -36.78
C GLU A 509 -15.08 -16.83 -36.11
N PHE A 510 -15.22 -16.56 -34.82
CA PHE A 510 -16.45 -16.82 -34.06
C PHE A 510 -16.70 -15.73 -33.02
N CYS A 511 -17.95 -15.60 -32.56
CA CYS A 511 -18.35 -14.70 -31.49
C CYS A 511 -18.88 -15.48 -30.30
N VAL A 512 -18.71 -14.91 -29.10
CA VAL A 512 -19.21 -15.46 -27.84
C VAL A 512 -20.03 -14.39 -27.12
N GLY A 513 -21.18 -14.78 -26.58
CA GLY A 513 -21.98 -13.92 -25.71
C GLY A 513 -21.84 -14.32 -24.25
N PHE A 514 -22.43 -13.53 -23.37
CA PHE A 514 -22.60 -13.90 -21.98
C PHE A 514 -24.01 -13.63 -21.47
N SER A 515 -24.39 -14.36 -20.43
CA SER A 515 -25.60 -14.13 -19.66
C SER A 515 -25.26 -13.56 -18.29
N ALA A 516 -26.14 -12.73 -17.71
CA ALA A 516 -25.93 -12.23 -16.37
C ALA A 516 -27.23 -12.14 -15.56
N GLY A 517 -27.10 -12.29 -14.24
CA GLY A 517 -28.14 -12.02 -13.27
C GLY A 517 -27.70 -10.89 -12.34
N ILE A 518 -28.57 -9.94 -12.01
CA ILE A 518 -28.26 -8.78 -11.19
C ILE A 518 -29.23 -8.69 -10.02
N ALA A 519 -28.70 -8.43 -8.83
CA ALA A 519 -29.44 -8.09 -7.61
C ALA A 519 -28.85 -6.86 -6.95
N ASP A 520 -29.58 -6.22 -6.03
CA ASP A 520 -29.05 -5.09 -5.26
C ASP A 520 -29.43 -5.15 -3.77
N SER A 521 -28.71 -4.39 -2.96
CA SER A 521 -28.81 -4.39 -1.50
C SER A 521 -30.15 -3.89 -0.93
N ARG A 522 -31.08 -3.47 -1.76
CA ARG A 522 -32.47 -3.20 -1.35
C ARG A 522 -33.26 -4.49 -1.10
N GLN A 523 -32.81 -5.61 -1.67
CA GLN A 523 -33.44 -6.93 -1.57
C GLN A 523 -33.00 -7.68 -0.32
N THR A 524 -31.75 -7.52 0.09
CA THR A 524 -31.18 -8.17 1.29
C THR A 524 -29.96 -7.40 1.82
N ILE A 525 -29.73 -7.50 3.11
CA ILE A 525 -28.53 -6.96 3.78
C ILE A 525 -27.40 -8.00 3.89
N SER A 526 -27.68 -9.28 3.57
CA SER A 526 -26.72 -10.36 3.59
C SER A 526 -25.97 -10.46 2.25
N PRO A 527 -24.62 -10.39 2.24
CA PRO A 527 -23.84 -10.54 1.03
C PRO A 527 -24.06 -11.90 0.33
N ASP A 528 -24.18 -13.00 1.09
CA ASP A 528 -24.38 -14.34 0.53
C ASP A 528 -25.76 -14.48 -0.10
N ASP A 529 -26.82 -13.92 0.54
CA ASP A 529 -28.16 -13.93 -0.04
C ASP A 529 -28.21 -13.07 -1.31
N LEU A 530 -27.49 -11.95 -1.33
CA LEU A 530 -27.41 -11.08 -2.50
C LEU A 530 -26.79 -11.82 -3.70
N LEU A 531 -25.71 -12.56 -3.47
CA LEU A 531 -25.11 -13.40 -4.48
C LEU A 531 -26.06 -14.52 -4.93
N ALA A 532 -26.78 -15.15 -4.02
CA ALA A 532 -27.76 -16.19 -4.36
C ALA A 532 -28.91 -15.67 -5.22
N ILE A 533 -29.40 -14.46 -4.95
CA ILE A 533 -30.45 -13.81 -5.78
C ILE A 533 -29.91 -13.50 -7.19
N ALA A 534 -28.68 -13.01 -7.28
CA ALA A 534 -28.05 -12.74 -8.57
C ALA A 534 -27.79 -14.02 -9.37
N ASP A 535 -27.35 -15.10 -8.71
CA ASP A 535 -27.15 -16.41 -9.34
C ASP A 535 -28.47 -17.02 -9.85
N ALA A 536 -29.54 -16.96 -9.05
CA ALA A 536 -30.87 -17.39 -9.49
C ALA A 536 -31.37 -16.60 -10.71
N ALA A 537 -31.05 -15.32 -10.80
CA ALA A 537 -31.35 -14.49 -11.97
C ALA A 537 -30.51 -14.89 -13.20
N LEU A 538 -29.20 -15.19 -13.00
CA LEU A 538 -28.34 -15.73 -14.06
C LEU A 538 -28.85 -17.05 -14.59
N TYR A 539 -29.26 -17.94 -13.69
CA TYR A 539 -29.90 -19.21 -14.10
C TYR A 539 -31.11 -18.99 -15.00
N ARG A 540 -31.99 -18.01 -14.67
CA ARG A 540 -33.13 -17.66 -15.53
C ARG A 540 -32.67 -17.08 -16.88
N ALA A 541 -31.62 -16.26 -16.90
CA ALA A 541 -31.07 -15.71 -18.14
C ALA A 541 -30.60 -16.83 -19.09
N LYS A 542 -29.87 -17.82 -18.57
CA LYS A 542 -29.40 -18.99 -19.34
C LYS A 542 -30.54 -19.84 -19.91
N HIS A 543 -31.62 -20.06 -19.13
CA HIS A 543 -32.75 -20.88 -19.55
C HIS A 543 -33.76 -20.15 -20.44
N SER A 544 -33.74 -18.81 -20.46
CA SER A 544 -34.62 -18.00 -21.31
C SER A 544 -34.03 -17.69 -22.69
N GLY A 545 -32.96 -18.39 -23.09
CA GLY A 545 -32.35 -18.27 -24.43
C GLY A 545 -30.99 -17.59 -24.46
N LYS A 546 -30.33 -17.42 -23.30
CA LYS A 546 -28.95 -16.89 -23.16
C LYS A 546 -28.76 -15.46 -23.71
N ASN A 547 -27.52 -14.96 -23.70
CA ASN A 547 -27.11 -13.64 -24.20
C ASN A 547 -28.05 -12.53 -23.72
N ARG A 548 -28.33 -12.48 -22.41
CA ARG A 548 -29.23 -11.52 -21.78
C ARG A 548 -28.91 -11.28 -20.32
N ILE A 549 -29.50 -10.21 -19.80
CA ILE A 549 -29.39 -9.83 -18.40
C ILE A 549 -30.77 -9.90 -17.76
N VAL A 550 -30.89 -10.59 -16.63
CA VAL A 550 -32.12 -10.74 -15.85
C VAL A 550 -31.90 -10.14 -14.46
N LEU A 551 -32.90 -9.39 -13.97
CA LEU A 551 -32.88 -8.89 -12.60
C LEU A 551 -33.38 -9.96 -11.63
N GLY A 552 -32.83 -9.96 -10.43
CA GLY A 552 -33.34 -10.75 -9.30
C GLY A 552 -34.74 -10.30 -8.92
N ASP A 553 -35.62 -11.25 -8.62
CA ASP A 553 -36.95 -10.93 -8.11
C ASP A 553 -36.84 -10.46 -6.66
N GLN A 554 -37.78 -9.56 -6.24
CA GLN A 554 -37.92 -9.10 -4.86
C GLN A 554 -38.40 -10.22 -3.96
#